data_729b0515d910adbaf41a27c1c446b8a0
#
_entry.id   729b0515d910adbaf41a27c1c446b8a0
#
_cell.length_a   1.000
_cell.length_b   1.000
_cell.length_c   1.000
_cell.angle_alpha   90.00
_cell.angle_beta   90.00
_cell.angle_gamma   90.00
#
_symmetry.space_group_name_H-M   'P 1'
#
loop_
_entity.id
_entity.type
_entity.pdbx_description
1 polymer ?
#
loop_
_entity_poly.entity_id
_entity_poly.type
_entity_poly.pdbx_seq_one_letter_code
_entity_poly.pdbx_strand_id
1 'polypeptide(L)'
;MLNVIRGDYQNSLASINLALNSEDSETAHYAASILQDVLNDFRSKVQEKYLLCQEENEEQVENCVKLVEYMNPILEQQVLTGLEQRSMTQKMQEVLEKAWTLDKIKISSTVYEKVCQRLLEIKDYEKCTLWCDRAMEQYPRVLSSYTCQLKLYFSCGNKEKFFQVMQELRKLDITIDNETLELIRTFM
;
A
#
# COMPACT_ATOMS: atom_id res chain seq x y z
N MET A 1 16.07 16.43 17.82
CA MET A 1 15.89 15.87 16.47
C MET A 1 15.12 14.56 16.44
N LEU A 2 15.43 13.58 17.27
CA LEU A 2 14.71 12.27 17.33
C LEU A 2 13.20 12.33 17.60
N ASN A 3 12.69 13.38 18.27
CA ASN A 3 11.25 13.50 18.56
C ASN A 3 10.39 13.97 17.38
N VAL A 4 10.98 14.61 16.37
CA VAL A 4 10.27 15.05 15.16
C VAL A 4 10.04 13.86 14.21
N ILE A 5 10.93 12.88 14.21
CA ILE A 5 10.88 11.67 13.36
C ILE A 5 9.72 10.75 13.76
N ARG A 6 9.27 10.78 15.02
CA ARG A 6 8.20 9.90 15.51
C ARG A 6 6.77 10.27 15.08
N GLY A 7 6.58 11.47 14.54
CA GLY A 7 5.24 11.97 14.17
C GLY A 7 4.93 11.98 12.67
N ASP A 8 5.95 12.02 11.81
CA ASP A 8 5.77 12.15 10.36
C ASP A 8 6.78 11.27 9.60
N TYR A 9 6.51 9.98 9.56
CA TYR A 9 7.40 9.01 8.89
C TYR A 9 7.59 9.29 7.39
N GLN A 10 6.59 9.81 6.68
CA GLN A 10 6.68 10.03 5.24
C GLN A 10 7.70 11.12 4.89
N ASN A 11 7.57 12.29 5.51
CA ASN A 11 8.50 13.40 5.26
C ASN A 11 9.90 13.10 5.80
N SER A 12 9.99 12.39 6.92
CA SER A 12 11.26 11.97 7.50
C SER A 12 12.00 10.96 6.62
N LEU A 13 11.31 9.97 6.07
CA LEU A 13 11.90 8.96 5.18
C LEU A 13 12.36 9.55 3.85
N ALA A 14 11.61 10.47 3.26
CA ALA A 14 12.04 11.17 2.04
C ALA A 14 13.34 11.95 2.26
N SER A 15 13.45 12.65 3.40
CA SER A 15 14.66 13.37 3.77
C SER A 15 15.85 12.44 4.06
N ILE A 16 15.60 11.30 4.72
CA ILE A 16 16.62 10.28 4.97
C ILE A 16 17.12 9.68 3.65
N ASN A 17 16.23 9.37 2.71
CA ASN A 17 16.59 8.86 1.39
C ASN A 17 17.45 9.84 0.58
N LEU A 18 17.14 11.14 0.65
CA LEU A 18 17.98 12.17 0.06
C LEU A 18 19.39 12.20 0.70
N ALA A 19 19.47 12.13 2.02
CA ALA A 19 20.72 12.15 2.75
C ALA A 19 21.58 10.89 2.54
N LEU A 20 20.95 9.73 2.31
CA LEU A 20 21.66 8.48 1.95
C LEU A 20 22.41 8.59 0.61
N ASN A 21 21.91 9.39 -0.32
CA ASN A 21 22.52 9.64 -1.62
C ASN A 21 23.46 10.87 -1.62
N SER A 22 23.81 11.40 -0.45
CA SER A 22 24.75 12.53 -0.32
C SER A 22 26.15 12.14 -0.77
N GLU A 23 26.85 13.04 -1.45
CA GLU A 23 28.28 12.89 -1.78
C GLU A 23 29.17 12.95 -0.54
N ASP A 24 28.67 13.55 0.55
CA ASP A 24 29.35 13.58 1.84
C ASP A 24 29.13 12.25 2.59
N SER A 25 30.22 11.52 2.78
CA SER A 25 30.20 10.19 3.42
C SER A 25 29.74 10.24 4.89
N GLU A 26 29.99 11.32 5.62
CA GLU A 26 29.53 11.46 7.00
C GLU A 26 28.02 11.64 7.05
N THR A 27 27.48 12.47 6.17
CA THR A 27 26.02 12.66 6.02
C THR A 27 25.33 11.35 5.63
N ALA A 28 25.86 10.62 4.64
CA ALA A 28 25.31 9.35 4.21
C ALA A 28 25.37 8.29 5.33
N HIS A 29 26.47 8.20 6.07
CA HIS A 29 26.61 7.27 7.20
C HIS A 29 25.63 7.59 8.34
N TYR A 30 25.46 8.88 8.67
CA TYR A 30 24.51 9.32 9.68
C TYR A 30 23.05 9.01 9.27
N ALA A 31 22.71 9.26 8.01
CA ALA A 31 21.40 8.93 7.46
C ALA A 31 21.11 7.42 7.51
N ALA A 32 22.10 6.58 7.20
CA ALA A 32 21.99 5.13 7.30
C ALA A 32 21.71 4.65 8.74
N SER A 33 22.39 5.26 9.72
CA SER A 33 22.15 4.96 11.14
C SER A 33 20.72 5.34 11.56
N ILE A 34 20.25 6.52 11.16
CA ILE A 34 18.86 6.96 11.46
C ILE A 34 17.85 6.02 10.79
N LEU A 35 18.07 5.66 9.52
CA LEU A 35 17.19 4.71 8.83
C LEU A 35 17.09 3.38 9.58
N GLN A 36 18.24 2.86 10.04
CA GLN A 36 18.27 1.61 10.80
C GLN A 36 17.45 1.70 12.09
N ASP A 37 17.53 2.81 12.82
CA ASP A 37 16.75 3.05 14.03
C ASP A 37 15.24 3.13 13.72
N VAL A 38 14.86 3.84 12.65
CA VAL A 38 13.48 3.93 12.18
C VAL A 38 12.92 2.56 11.80
N LEU A 39 13.69 1.75 11.07
CA LEU A 39 13.28 0.41 10.67
C LEU A 39 13.16 -0.55 11.86
N ASN A 40 14.04 -0.43 12.87
CA ASN A 40 13.95 -1.22 14.09
C ASN A 40 12.68 -0.88 14.90
N ASP A 41 12.38 0.43 15.05
CA ASP A 41 11.14 0.89 15.69
C ASP A 41 9.90 0.40 14.92
N PHE A 42 9.94 0.50 13.59
CA PHE A 42 8.87 -0.01 12.72
C PHE A 42 8.61 -1.51 12.95
N ARG A 43 9.65 -2.35 12.93
CA ARG A 43 9.53 -3.80 13.15
C ARG A 43 8.92 -4.13 14.50
N SER A 44 9.37 -3.44 15.55
CA SER A 44 8.85 -3.59 16.91
C SER A 44 7.37 -3.24 16.98
N LYS A 45 6.97 -2.11 16.41
CA LYS A 45 5.58 -1.66 16.41
C LYS A 45 4.66 -2.52 15.53
N VAL A 46 5.16 -3.01 14.39
CA VAL A 46 4.40 -3.97 13.58
C VAL A 46 4.11 -5.22 14.41
N GLN A 47 5.08 -5.73 15.16
CA GLN A 47 4.87 -6.91 16.01
C GLN A 47 3.89 -6.63 17.15
N GLU A 48 4.00 -5.51 17.84
CA GLU A 48 3.07 -5.08 18.89
C GLU A 48 1.63 -5.00 18.35
N LYS A 49 1.44 -4.26 17.25
CA LYS A 49 0.11 -4.10 16.62
C LYS A 49 -0.44 -5.40 16.06
N TYR A 50 0.43 -6.29 15.57
CA TYR A 50 0.01 -7.59 15.08
C TYR A 50 -0.58 -8.46 16.21
N LEU A 51 -0.03 -8.38 17.42
CA LEU A 51 -0.61 -9.08 18.58
C LEU A 51 -2.02 -8.58 18.89
N LEU A 52 -2.27 -7.27 18.82
CA LEU A 52 -3.62 -6.71 18.98
C LEU A 52 -4.62 -7.23 17.92
N CYS A 53 -4.14 -7.49 16.70
CA CYS A 53 -4.97 -8.11 15.66
C CYS A 53 -5.33 -9.58 15.95
N GLN A 54 -4.62 -10.24 16.87
CA GLN A 54 -4.92 -11.61 17.27
C GLN A 54 -5.92 -11.71 18.43
N GLU A 55 -6.14 -10.62 19.15
CA GLU A 55 -7.12 -10.55 20.24
C GLU A 55 -8.54 -10.58 19.69
N GLU A 56 -9.35 -11.51 20.18
CA GLU A 56 -10.76 -11.64 19.79
C GLU A 56 -11.60 -10.63 20.61
N ASN A 57 -11.76 -9.42 20.09
CA ASN A 57 -12.55 -8.35 20.69
C ASN A 57 -13.25 -7.50 19.61
N GLU A 58 -14.10 -6.58 20.01
CA GLU A 58 -14.87 -5.70 19.11
C GLU A 58 -13.99 -4.77 18.26
N GLU A 59 -12.76 -4.47 18.72
CA GLU A 59 -11.80 -3.60 18.03
C GLU A 59 -10.89 -4.37 17.07
N GLN A 60 -11.00 -5.69 16.99
CA GLN A 60 -10.07 -6.53 16.20
C GLN A 60 -9.98 -6.11 14.73
N VAL A 61 -11.10 -5.85 14.08
CA VAL A 61 -11.12 -5.41 12.68
C VAL A 61 -10.45 -4.04 12.54
N GLU A 62 -10.74 -3.13 13.44
CA GLU A 62 -10.14 -1.79 13.45
C GLU A 62 -8.64 -1.84 13.70
N ASN A 63 -8.17 -2.70 14.60
CA ASN A 63 -6.75 -2.91 14.86
C ASN A 63 -6.04 -3.48 13.62
N CYS A 64 -6.66 -4.40 12.90
CA CYS A 64 -6.13 -4.91 11.63
C CYS A 64 -6.03 -3.80 10.57
N VAL A 65 -7.05 -2.99 10.40
CA VAL A 65 -7.04 -1.86 9.45
C VAL A 65 -5.96 -0.84 9.84
N LYS A 66 -5.86 -0.46 11.12
CA LYS A 66 -4.82 0.44 11.64
C LYS A 66 -3.41 -0.10 11.41
N LEU A 67 -3.21 -1.42 11.52
CA LEU A 67 -1.91 -2.03 11.22
C LEU A 67 -1.57 -1.93 9.73
N VAL A 68 -2.52 -2.21 8.84
CA VAL A 68 -2.34 -2.04 7.39
C VAL A 68 -1.96 -0.59 7.05
N GLU A 69 -2.68 0.38 7.63
CA GLU A 69 -2.39 1.80 7.43
C GLU A 69 -1.02 2.22 7.99
N TYR A 70 -0.63 1.65 9.13
CA TYR A 70 0.68 1.90 9.73
C TYR A 70 1.83 1.34 8.89
N MET A 71 1.66 0.17 8.27
CA MET A 71 2.69 -0.46 7.45
C MET A 71 2.88 0.24 6.09
N ASN A 72 1.80 0.79 5.51
CA ASN A 72 1.81 1.31 4.15
C ASN A 72 2.91 2.36 3.88
N PRO A 73 3.13 3.41 4.69
CA PRO A 73 4.13 4.45 4.40
C PRO A 73 5.57 3.92 4.27
N ILE A 74 5.94 2.95 5.10
CA ILE A 74 7.29 2.33 5.04
C ILE A 74 7.42 1.44 3.79
N LEU A 75 6.41 0.65 3.50
CA LEU A 75 6.40 -0.23 2.33
C LEU A 75 6.39 0.57 1.02
N GLU A 76 5.69 1.70 0.98
CA GLU A 76 5.63 2.61 -0.15
C GLU A 76 7.01 3.21 -0.52
N GLN A 77 7.82 3.53 0.47
CA GLN A 77 9.16 4.08 0.27
C GLN A 77 10.19 3.03 -0.18
N GLN A 78 9.85 1.74 -0.13
CA GLN A 78 10.71 0.62 -0.55
C GLN A 78 12.11 0.65 0.11
N VAL A 79 12.18 1.08 1.36
CA VAL A 79 13.44 1.20 2.13
C VAL A 79 13.89 -0.11 2.79
N LEU A 80 13.04 -1.13 2.74
CA LEU A 80 13.37 -2.48 3.23
C LEU A 80 14.15 -3.28 2.18
N THR A 81 14.85 -4.32 2.60
CA THR A 81 15.45 -5.27 1.65
C THR A 81 14.36 -5.98 0.83
N GLY A 82 14.66 -6.44 -0.38
CA GLY A 82 13.66 -7.06 -1.24
C GLY A 82 12.94 -8.26 -0.60
N LEU A 83 13.62 -9.07 0.21
CA LEU A 83 13.02 -10.17 0.94
C LEU A 83 12.12 -9.69 2.08
N GLU A 84 12.56 -8.68 2.81
CA GLU A 84 11.80 -8.09 3.91
C GLU A 84 10.58 -7.33 3.38
N GLN A 85 10.75 -6.56 2.30
CA GLN A 85 9.64 -5.89 1.60
C GLN A 85 8.53 -6.87 1.25
N ARG A 86 8.90 -8.00 0.63
CA ARG A 86 7.96 -9.07 0.29
C ARG A 86 7.29 -9.66 1.53
N SER A 87 8.06 -10.01 2.57
CA SER A 87 7.55 -10.59 3.80
C SER A 87 6.57 -9.66 4.52
N MET A 88 6.91 -8.36 4.62
CA MET A 88 6.04 -7.37 5.25
C MET A 88 4.78 -7.10 4.42
N THR A 89 4.87 -7.06 3.10
CA THR A 89 3.68 -6.94 2.22
C THR A 89 2.76 -8.16 2.36
N GLN A 90 3.31 -9.37 2.46
CA GLN A 90 2.53 -10.57 2.71
C GLN A 90 1.83 -10.52 4.08
N LYS A 91 2.54 -10.11 5.13
CA LYS A 91 1.94 -9.90 6.46
C LYS A 91 0.81 -8.85 6.42
N MET A 92 1.02 -7.74 5.71
CA MET A 92 -0.01 -6.71 5.51
C MET A 92 -1.28 -7.30 4.86
N GLN A 93 -1.12 -8.11 3.82
CA GLN A 93 -2.22 -8.79 3.14
C GLN A 93 -2.92 -9.82 4.05
N GLU A 94 -2.19 -10.61 4.84
CA GLU A 94 -2.74 -11.58 5.78
C GLU A 94 -3.58 -10.91 6.87
N VAL A 95 -3.10 -9.78 7.39
CA VAL A 95 -3.85 -8.97 8.38
C VAL A 95 -5.15 -8.43 7.78
N LEU A 96 -5.10 -7.94 6.52
CA LEU A 96 -6.31 -7.47 5.85
C LEU A 96 -7.27 -8.61 5.52
N GLU A 97 -6.77 -9.80 5.17
CA GLU A 97 -7.59 -11.01 4.98
C GLU A 97 -8.38 -11.35 6.24
N LYS A 98 -7.75 -11.25 7.41
CA LYS A 98 -8.41 -11.46 8.69
C LYS A 98 -9.52 -10.43 8.91
N ALA A 99 -9.23 -9.14 8.69
CA ALA A 99 -10.23 -8.07 8.79
C ALA A 99 -11.41 -8.31 7.83
N TRP A 100 -11.12 -8.70 6.60
CA TRP A 100 -12.14 -8.96 5.57
C TRP A 100 -13.06 -10.13 5.95
N THR A 101 -12.49 -11.20 6.52
CA THR A 101 -13.25 -12.37 6.97
C THR A 101 -14.16 -12.04 8.16
N LEU A 102 -13.73 -11.14 9.04
CA LEU A 102 -14.50 -10.74 10.22
C LEU A 102 -15.60 -9.73 9.86
N ASP A 103 -15.25 -8.65 9.20
CA ASP A 103 -16.20 -7.61 8.79
C ASP A 103 -15.65 -6.76 7.64
N LYS A 104 -15.96 -7.15 6.41
CA LYS A 104 -15.53 -6.44 5.21
C LYS A 104 -16.05 -5.00 5.09
N ILE A 105 -17.17 -4.68 5.77
CA ILE A 105 -17.81 -3.34 5.68
C ILE A 105 -16.92 -2.25 6.31
N LYS A 106 -16.11 -2.62 7.32
CA LYS A 106 -15.19 -1.69 7.98
C LYS A 106 -13.92 -1.36 7.17
N ILE A 107 -13.70 -2.02 6.02
CA ILE A 107 -12.53 -1.79 5.18
C ILE A 107 -12.88 -0.74 4.11
N SER A 108 -12.21 0.42 4.15
CA SER A 108 -12.42 1.48 3.17
C SER A 108 -11.78 1.20 1.80
N SER A 109 -12.26 1.86 0.75
CA SER A 109 -11.69 1.74 -0.61
C SER A 109 -10.19 2.10 -0.65
N THR A 110 -9.75 3.04 0.17
CA THR A 110 -8.35 3.45 0.25
C THR A 110 -7.45 2.36 0.84
N VAL A 111 -7.96 1.51 1.74
CA VAL A 111 -7.21 0.38 2.29
C VAL A 111 -7.01 -0.71 1.23
N TYR A 112 -8.05 -1.01 0.43
CA TYR A 112 -7.91 -1.91 -0.72
C TYR A 112 -6.86 -1.40 -1.71
N GLU A 113 -6.90 -0.11 -2.04
CA GLU A 113 -5.93 0.51 -2.94
C GLU A 113 -4.49 0.34 -2.45
N LYS A 114 -4.23 0.65 -1.18
CA LYS A 114 -2.90 0.50 -0.55
C LYS A 114 -2.38 -0.93 -0.68
N VAL A 115 -3.21 -1.94 -0.34
CA VAL A 115 -2.79 -3.34 -0.42
C VAL A 115 -2.56 -3.78 -1.86
N CYS A 116 -3.44 -3.41 -2.80
CA CYS A 116 -3.24 -3.70 -4.22
C CYS A 116 -1.92 -3.11 -4.74
N GLN A 117 -1.61 -1.86 -4.41
CA GLN A 117 -0.36 -1.21 -4.82
C GLN A 117 0.88 -1.96 -4.28
N ARG A 118 0.89 -2.31 -2.99
CA ARG A 118 2.01 -3.05 -2.39
C ARG A 118 2.17 -4.44 -3.00
N LEU A 119 1.08 -5.14 -3.31
CA LEU A 119 1.12 -6.44 -3.99
C LEU A 119 1.65 -6.34 -5.42
N LEU A 120 1.31 -5.28 -6.15
CA LEU A 120 1.86 -4.99 -7.48
C LEU A 120 3.37 -4.78 -7.44
N GLU A 121 3.89 -4.05 -6.45
CA GLU A 121 5.33 -3.79 -6.29
C GLU A 121 6.14 -5.07 -6.10
N ILE A 122 5.61 -6.04 -5.36
CA ILE A 122 6.25 -7.35 -5.18
C ILE A 122 5.88 -8.35 -6.28
N LYS A 123 5.08 -7.93 -7.28
CA LYS A 123 4.61 -8.74 -8.42
C LYS A 123 3.79 -9.97 -8.01
N ASP A 124 3.04 -9.86 -6.91
CA ASP A 124 2.06 -10.89 -6.50
C ASP A 124 0.72 -10.60 -7.18
N TYR A 125 0.66 -10.90 -8.48
CA TYR A 125 -0.50 -10.58 -9.32
C TYR A 125 -1.74 -11.40 -8.95
N GLU A 126 -1.57 -12.62 -8.44
CA GLU A 126 -2.68 -13.47 -8.02
C GLU A 126 -3.44 -12.86 -6.85
N LYS A 127 -2.72 -12.52 -5.77
CA LYS A 127 -3.32 -11.86 -4.62
C LYS A 127 -3.83 -10.46 -4.96
N CYS A 128 -3.11 -9.71 -5.80
CA CYS A 128 -3.58 -8.41 -6.27
C CYS A 128 -4.91 -8.53 -7.02
N THR A 129 -5.09 -9.54 -7.89
CA THR A 129 -6.36 -9.78 -8.58
C THR A 129 -7.49 -10.01 -7.58
N LEU A 130 -7.29 -10.87 -6.59
CA LEU A 130 -8.28 -11.13 -5.54
C LEU A 130 -8.72 -9.85 -4.84
N TRP A 131 -7.76 -8.99 -4.47
CA TRP A 131 -8.08 -7.74 -3.78
C TRP A 131 -8.72 -6.69 -4.67
N CYS A 132 -8.36 -6.63 -5.95
CA CYS A 132 -9.04 -5.80 -6.94
C CYS A 132 -10.52 -6.23 -7.12
N ASP A 133 -10.77 -7.53 -7.20
CA ASP A 133 -12.15 -8.05 -7.36
C ASP A 133 -13.00 -7.74 -6.12
N ARG A 134 -12.45 -7.89 -4.92
CA ARG A 134 -13.09 -7.51 -3.65
C ARG A 134 -13.38 -5.99 -3.57
N ALA A 135 -12.44 -5.17 -4.03
CA ALA A 135 -12.62 -3.72 -4.10
C ALA A 135 -13.77 -3.36 -5.06
N MET A 136 -13.84 -4.01 -6.23
CA MET A 136 -14.91 -3.82 -7.19
C MET A 136 -16.26 -4.29 -6.67
N GLU A 137 -16.32 -5.41 -5.93
CA GLU A 137 -17.56 -5.90 -5.31
C GLU A 137 -18.10 -4.90 -4.29
N GLN A 138 -17.25 -4.34 -3.45
CA GLN A 138 -17.66 -3.48 -2.35
C GLN A 138 -17.80 -2.01 -2.76
N TYR A 139 -16.97 -1.54 -3.68
CA TYR A 139 -16.87 -0.14 -4.12
C TYR A 139 -16.96 0.01 -5.65
N PRO A 140 -18.07 -0.45 -6.31
CA PRO A 140 -18.18 -0.49 -7.77
C PRO A 140 -18.30 0.90 -8.43
N ARG A 141 -18.42 1.98 -7.63
CA ARG A 141 -18.52 3.36 -8.13
C ARG A 141 -17.39 4.26 -7.62
N VAL A 142 -16.31 3.67 -7.12
CA VAL A 142 -15.15 4.42 -6.63
C VAL A 142 -14.01 4.26 -7.61
N LEU A 143 -13.41 5.38 -8.02
CA LEU A 143 -12.36 5.43 -9.04
C LEU A 143 -11.17 4.51 -8.68
N SER A 144 -10.77 4.47 -7.40
CA SER A 144 -9.61 3.66 -6.96
C SER A 144 -9.77 2.17 -7.26
N SER A 145 -11.01 1.62 -7.28
CA SER A 145 -11.25 0.23 -7.66
C SER A 145 -10.87 -0.05 -9.12
N TYR A 146 -11.16 0.89 -10.02
CA TYR A 146 -10.81 0.81 -11.44
C TYR A 146 -9.31 1.06 -11.67
N THR A 147 -8.74 2.06 -11.00
CA THR A 147 -7.30 2.34 -11.14
C THR A 147 -6.43 1.20 -10.66
N CYS A 148 -6.83 0.48 -9.61
CA CYS A 148 -6.16 -0.74 -9.17
C CYS A 148 -6.18 -1.83 -10.26
N GLN A 149 -7.32 -2.07 -10.90
CA GLN A 149 -7.43 -3.03 -11.99
C GLN A 149 -6.61 -2.61 -13.22
N LEU A 150 -6.64 -1.32 -13.59
CA LEU A 150 -5.84 -0.80 -14.69
C LEU A 150 -4.34 -1.00 -14.45
N LYS A 151 -3.85 -0.64 -13.26
CA LYS A 151 -2.45 -0.85 -12.84
C LYS A 151 -2.08 -2.34 -12.87
N LEU A 152 -2.97 -3.22 -12.37
CA LEU A 152 -2.77 -4.67 -12.41
C LEU A 152 -2.64 -5.20 -13.84
N TYR A 153 -3.64 -4.93 -14.70
CA TYR A 153 -3.65 -5.48 -16.06
C TYR A 153 -2.55 -4.89 -16.93
N PHE A 154 -2.17 -3.63 -16.72
CA PHE A 154 -1.00 -3.05 -17.34
C PHE A 154 0.29 -3.77 -16.91
N SER A 155 0.48 -4.00 -15.60
CA SER A 155 1.68 -4.62 -15.03
C SER A 155 1.85 -6.09 -15.44
N CYS A 156 0.76 -6.83 -15.60
CA CYS A 156 0.81 -8.22 -16.08
C CYS A 156 0.68 -8.36 -17.62
N GLY A 157 0.62 -7.24 -18.35
CA GLY A 157 0.54 -7.23 -19.82
C GLY A 157 -0.78 -7.69 -20.41
N ASN A 158 -1.86 -7.75 -19.64
CA ASN A 158 -3.18 -8.16 -20.08
C ASN A 158 -3.92 -6.99 -20.76
N LYS A 159 -3.60 -6.77 -22.04
CA LYS A 159 -4.16 -5.67 -22.83
C LYS A 159 -5.70 -5.75 -22.95
N GLU A 160 -6.23 -6.95 -23.17
CA GLU A 160 -7.67 -7.14 -23.35
C GLU A 160 -8.46 -6.65 -22.14
N LYS A 161 -8.11 -7.14 -20.95
CA LYS A 161 -8.76 -6.72 -19.69
C LYS A 161 -8.51 -5.25 -19.38
N PHE A 162 -7.32 -4.73 -19.67
CA PHE A 162 -7.01 -3.31 -19.50
C PHE A 162 -7.97 -2.43 -20.30
N PHE A 163 -8.16 -2.69 -21.59
CA PHE A 163 -9.09 -1.92 -22.43
C PHE A 163 -10.54 -2.14 -22.04
N GLN A 164 -10.92 -3.32 -21.58
CA GLN A 164 -12.27 -3.58 -21.06
C GLN A 164 -12.57 -2.68 -19.84
N VAL A 165 -11.69 -2.63 -18.86
CA VAL A 165 -11.84 -1.77 -17.67
C VAL A 165 -11.90 -0.30 -18.04
N MET A 166 -11.07 0.14 -19.01
CA MET A 166 -11.11 1.52 -19.52
C MET A 166 -12.47 1.86 -20.16
N GLN A 167 -13.05 0.93 -20.92
CA GLN A 167 -14.37 1.13 -21.54
C GLN A 167 -15.50 1.17 -20.49
N GLU A 168 -15.40 0.35 -19.45
CA GLU A 168 -16.34 0.37 -18.32
C GLU A 168 -16.27 1.70 -17.57
N LEU A 169 -15.05 2.15 -17.23
CA LEU A 169 -14.82 3.42 -16.54
C LEU A 169 -15.43 4.62 -17.28
N ARG A 170 -15.33 4.64 -18.61
CA ARG A 170 -15.92 5.71 -19.44
C ARG A 170 -17.45 5.77 -19.45
N LYS A 171 -18.11 4.66 -19.14
CA LYS A 171 -19.58 4.60 -19.09
C LYS A 171 -20.14 5.04 -17.74
N LEU A 172 -19.26 5.18 -16.75
CA LEU A 172 -19.66 5.54 -15.40
C LEU A 172 -19.67 7.06 -15.21
N ASP A 173 -20.66 7.52 -14.48
CA ASP A 173 -20.75 8.90 -14.02
C ASP A 173 -19.98 9.04 -12.67
N ILE A 174 -18.65 8.98 -12.77
CA ILE A 174 -17.75 9.17 -11.62
C ILE A 174 -16.74 10.27 -11.95
N THR A 175 -16.32 11.00 -10.92
CA THR A 175 -15.26 11.99 -11.07
C THR A 175 -13.93 11.28 -11.31
N ILE A 176 -13.30 11.57 -12.46
CA ILE A 176 -12.01 11.00 -12.84
C ILE A 176 -10.92 12.07 -12.55
N ASP A 177 -9.86 11.67 -11.85
CA ASP A 177 -8.71 12.54 -11.61
C ASP A 177 -7.88 12.78 -12.89
N ASN A 178 -7.04 13.83 -12.86
CA ASN A 178 -6.24 14.21 -14.03
C ASN A 178 -5.26 13.13 -14.47
N GLU A 179 -4.69 12.37 -13.54
CA GLU A 179 -3.72 11.29 -13.84
C GLU A 179 -4.40 10.15 -14.60
N THR A 180 -5.55 9.70 -14.14
CA THR A 180 -6.36 8.68 -14.81
C THR A 180 -6.90 9.19 -16.16
N LEU A 181 -7.27 10.49 -16.26
CA LEU A 181 -7.67 11.10 -17.53
C LEU A 181 -6.53 11.11 -18.57
N GLU A 182 -5.31 11.41 -18.16
CA GLU A 182 -4.16 11.36 -19.06
C GLU A 182 -3.82 9.93 -19.51
N LEU A 183 -3.93 8.97 -18.58
CA LEU A 183 -3.79 7.56 -18.91
C LEU A 183 -4.82 7.14 -19.97
N ILE A 184 -6.09 7.51 -19.79
CA ILE A 184 -7.16 7.23 -20.77
C ILE A 184 -6.83 7.87 -22.12
N ARG A 185 -6.38 9.12 -22.16
CA ARG A 185 -6.04 9.82 -23.40
C ARG A 185 -4.83 9.21 -24.13
N THR A 186 -3.88 8.68 -23.38
CA THR A 186 -2.65 8.09 -23.96
C THR A 186 -2.91 6.76 -24.65
N PHE A 187 -3.85 5.96 -24.13
CA PHE A 187 -4.11 4.59 -24.61
C PHE A 187 -5.37 4.45 -25.46
N MET A 188 -6.09 5.52 -25.71
CA MET A 188 -7.32 5.55 -26.52
C MET A 188 -7.26 6.58 -27.62
#